data_db3bd4768fd1e48034e3c0233671490b
#
_entry.id   db3bd4768fd1e48034e3c0233671490b
#
_cell.length_a   1.000
_cell.length_b   1.000
_cell.length_c   1.000
_cell.angle_alpha   90.00
_cell.angle_beta   90.00
_cell.angle_gamma   90.00
#
_symmetry.space_group_name_H-M   'P 1'
#
loop_
_entity.id
_entity.type
_entity.pdbx_description
1 polymer ?
#
loop_
_entity_poly.entity_id
_entity_poly.type
_entity_poly.pdbx_seq_one_letter_code
_entity_poly.pdbx_strand_id
1 'polypeptide(L)'
;MDAKARILVVDDEKGMCEFLHYLLEGEGYEVEEAHSGAEALDKIHQAPFQLVLADIKMPGIDGLEMLRRIREANQDTVVIVMTGYSSLETAIKAIKYDASDYLTKPFDDPDAVLAAVERGLADRQEEAGR
;
A
#
# COMPACT_ATOMS: atom_id res chain seq x y z
N MET A 1 -5.60 24.02 -7.20
CA MET A 1 -6.11 22.93 -6.34
C MET A 1 -5.00 21.91 -6.13
N ASP A 2 -4.81 21.57 -4.90
CA ASP A 2 -3.76 20.63 -4.57
C ASP A 2 -4.18 19.22 -4.94
N ALA A 3 -3.28 18.48 -5.56
CA ALA A 3 -3.52 17.07 -5.83
C ALA A 3 -3.62 16.32 -4.51
N LYS A 4 -4.45 15.31 -4.47
CA LYS A 4 -4.46 14.40 -3.35
C LYS A 4 -3.15 13.62 -3.32
N ALA A 5 -2.94 12.84 -2.28
CA ALA A 5 -1.72 12.09 -2.06
C ALA A 5 -1.32 11.24 -3.27
N ARG A 6 -0.02 10.98 -3.36
CA ARG A 6 0.53 10.03 -4.34
C ARG A 6 0.52 8.64 -3.73
N ILE A 7 -0.05 7.70 -4.48
CA ILE A 7 -0.22 6.31 -4.04
C ILE A 7 0.50 5.38 -5.02
N LEU A 8 1.24 4.44 -4.48
CA LEU A 8 1.85 3.38 -5.26
C LEU A 8 1.08 2.09 -5.03
N VAL A 9 0.57 1.49 -6.10
CA VAL A 9 -0.10 0.20 -6.05
C VAL A 9 0.88 -0.86 -6.50
N VAL A 10 1.09 -1.88 -5.67
CA VAL A 10 2.08 -2.94 -5.93
C VAL A 10 1.39 -4.30 -5.94
N ASP A 11 1.38 -4.94 -7.09
CA ASP A 11 0.78 -6.26 -7.26
C ASP A 11 1.36 -6.88 -8.53
N ASP A 12 1.69 -8.16 -8.49
CA ASP A 12 2.21 -8.85 -9.68
C ASP A 12 1.11 -9.19 -10.68
N GLU A 13 -0.15 -9.04 -10.30
CA GLU A 13 -1.28 -9.20 -11.21
C GLU A 13 -1.65 -7.86 -11.82
N LYS A 14 -1.43 -7.71 -13.12
CA LYS A 14 -1.71 -6.45 -13.83
C LYS A 14 -3.17 -6.01 -13.70
N GLY A 15 -4.09 -6.97 -13.77
CA GLY A 15 -5.52 -6.65 -13.66
C GLY A 15 -5.89 -6.02 -12.33
N MET A 16 -5.26 -6.49 -11.24
CA MET A 16 -5.49 -5.92 -9.93
C MET A 16 -4.92 -4.50 -9.85
N CYS A 17 -3.72 -4.28 -10.39
CA CYS A 17 -3.13 -2.95 -10.45
C CYS A 17 -4.02 -1.98 -11.23
N GLU A 18 -4.52 -2.40 -12.38
CA GLU A 18 -5.39 -1.56 -13.21
C GLU A 18 -6.69 -1.21 -12.48
N PHE A 19 -7.29 -2.19 -11.81
CA PHE A 19 -8.51 -1.99 -11.05
C PHE A 19 -8.30 -0.96 -9.93
N LEU A 20 -7.26 -1.15 -9.15
CA LEU A 20 -6.96 -0.24 -8.02
C LEU A 20 -6.55 1.14 -8.51
N HIS A 21 -5.78 1.20 -9.59
CA HIS A 21 -5.39 2.45 -10.22
C HIS A 21 -6.63 3.27 -10.62
N TYR A 22 -7.53 2.63 -11.34
CA TYR A 22 -8.77 3.27 -11.79
C TYR A 22 -9.62 3.75 -10.60
N LEU A 23 -9.77 2.89 -9.60
CA LEU A 23 -10.56 3.17 -8.42
C LEU A 23 -10.02 4.39 -7.66
N LEU A 24 -8.72 4.42 -7.41
CA LEU A 24 -8.09 5.48 -6.62
C LEU A 24 -7.97 6.79 -7.42
N GLU A 25 -7.67 6.69 -8.70
CA GLU A 25 -7.59 7.86 -9.57
C GLU A 25 -8.95 8.55 -9.67
N GLY A 26 -10.02 7.78 -9.64
CA GLY A 26 -11.39 8.32 -9.63
C GLY A 26 -11.68 9.18 -8.40
N GLU A 27 -10.92 9.00 -7.32
CA GLU A 27 -11.06 9.79 -6.10
C GLU A 27 -10.09 10.97 -6.07
N GLY A 28 -9.32 11.17 -7.15
CA GLY A 28 -8.42 12.30 -7.26
C GLY A 28 -6.99 12.06 -6.82
N TYR A 29 -6.64 10.84 -6.43
CA TYR A 29 -5.27 10.51 -6.06
C TYR A 29 -4.38 10.41 -7.30
N GLU A 30 -3.10 10.71 -7.15
CA GLU A 30 -2.10 10.41 -8.16
C GLU A 30 -1.62 8.98 -7.93
N VAL A 31 -1.77 8.12 -8.92
CA VAL A 31 -1.51 6.69 -8.75
C VAL A 31 -0.42 6.23 -9.72
N GLU A 32 0.54 5.46 -9.20
CA GLU A 32 1.50 4.74 -10.02
C GLU A 32 1.41 3.26 -9.68
N GLU A 33 1.89 2.42 -10.57
CA GLU A 33 1.86 0.97 -10.42
C GLU A 33 3.27 0.41 -10.41
N ALA A 34 3.47 -0.63 -9.60
CA ALA A 34 4.67 -1.44 -9.63
C ALA A 34 4.21 -2.90 -9.62
N HIS A 35 4.89 -3.76 -10.37
CA HIS A 35 4.47 -5.14 -10.54
C HIS A 35 5.40 -6.13 -9.81
N SER A 36 6.29 -5.60 -8.97
CA SER A 36 7.16 -6.41 -8.11
C SER A 36 7.61 -5.56 -6.93
N GLY A 37 8.08 -6.22 -5.89
CA GLY A 37 8.63 -5.52 -4.73
C GLY A 37 9.89 -4.73 -5.07
N ALA A 38 10.74 -5.28 -5.94
CA ALA A 38 11.97 -4.59 -6.36
C ALA A 38 11.63 -3.31 -7.12
N GLU A 39 10.70 -3.37 -8.06
CA GLU A 39 10.25 -2.18 -8.81
C GLU A 39 9.66 -1.15 -7.86
N ALA A 40 8.86 -1.59 -6.89
CA ALA A 40 8.25 -0.70 -5.91
C ALA A 40 9.31 0.03 -5.10
N LEU A 41 10.32 -0.68 -4.61
CA LEU A 41 11.38 -0.07 -3.82
C LEU A 41 12.18 0.96 -4.63
N ASP A 42 12.45 0.66 -5.90
CA ASP A 42 13.13 1.61 -6.78
C ASP A 42 12.31 2.89 -6.94
N LYS A 43 11.00 2.76 -7.15
CA LYS A 43 10.13 3.93 -7.29
C LYS A 43 10.06 4.74 -6.00
N ILE A 44 10.00 4.09 -4.86
CA ILE A 44 9.96 4.75 -3.56
C ILE A 44 11.25 5.53 -3.31
N HIS A 45 12.39 4.99 -3.74
CA HIS A 45 13.68 5.68 -3.62
C HIS A 45 13.78 6.91 -4.53
N GLN A 46 13.11 6.88 -5.68
CA GLN A 46 13.17 7.97 -6.66
C GLN A 46 12.28 9.15 -6.31
N ALA A 47 11.13 8.88 -5.68
CA ALA A 47 10.18 9.92 -5.36
C ALA A 47 9.30 9.48 -4.18
N PRO A 48 8.89 10.42 -3.34
CA PRO A 48 8.08 10.06 -2.17
C PRO A 48 6.66 9.68 -2.55
N PHE A 49 6.12 8.68 -1.87
CA PHE A 49 4.72 8.32 -1.91
C PHE A 49 4.15 8.46 -0.51
N GLN A 50 2.96 8.99 -0.38
CA GLN A 50 2.30 9.10 0.91
C GLN A 50 1.75 7.75 1.36
N LEU A 51 1.38 6.90 0.39
CA LEU A 51 0.79 5.61 0.70
C LEU A 51 1.22 4.56 -0.32
N VAL A 52 1.47 3.34 0.18
CA VAL A 52 1.74 2.17 -0.66
C VAL A 52 0.68 1.11 -0.34
N LEU A 53 0.03 0.60 -1.36
CA LEU A 53 -0.95 -0.46 -1.26
C LEU A 53 -0.34 -1.69 -1.93
N ALA A 54 0.05 -2.69 -1.15
CA ALA A 54 0.89 -3.78 -1.65
C ALA A 54 0.34 -5.16 -1.36
N ASP A 55 0.35 -6.01 -2.38
CA ASP A 55 0.06 -7.42 -2.21
C ASP A 55 1.19 -8.08 -1.40
N ILE A 56 0.83 -8.98 -0.51
CA ILE A 56 1.83 -9.72 0.26
C ILE A 56 2.51 -10.77 -0.60
N LYS A 57 1.73 -11.54 -1.37
CA LYS A 57 2.28 -12.65 -2.14
C LYS A 57 2.74 -12.22 -3.52
N MET A 58 4.05 -12.05 -3.66
CA MET A 58 4.69 -11.73 -4.93
C MET A 58 6.00 -12.51 -5.03
N PRO A 59 6.42 -12.90 -6.24
CA PRO A 59 7.74 -13.55 -6.42
C PRO A 59 8.87 -12.59 -6.02
N GLY A 60 9.93 -13.14 -5.49
CA GLY A 60 11.09 -12.35 -5.07
C GLY A 60 10.80 -11.64 -3.76
N ILE A 61 10.87 -10.32 -3.76
CA ILE A 61 10.57 -9.52 -2.58
C ILE A 61 9.06 -9.42 -2.42
N ASP A 62 8.52 -10.06 -1.38
CA ASP A 62 7.08 -10.01 -1.12
C ASP A 62 6.69 -8.72 -0.39
N GLY A 63 5.38 -8.52 -0.19
CA GLY A 63 4.88 -7.30 0.43
C GLY A 63 5.33 -7.08 1.87
N LEU A 64 5.52 -8.16 2.64
CA LEU A 64 5.99 -8.05 4.02
C LEU A 64 7.47 -7.68 4.08
N GLU A 65 8.28 -8.25 3.21
CA GLU A 65 9.70 -7.90 3.13
C GLU A 65 9.86 -6.46 2.63
N MET A 66 9.03 -6.06 1.66
CA MET A 66 9.03 -4.67 1.19
C MET A 66 8.69 -3.71 2.32
N LEU A 67 7.66 -4.03 3.10
CA LEU A 67 7.27 -3.24 4.27
C LEU A 67 8.42 -3.11 5.26
N ARG A 68 9.09 -4.24 5.56
CA ARG A 68 10.23 -4.24 6.48
C ARG A 68 11.32 -3.29 6.00
N ARG A 69 11.63 -3.33 4.71
CA ARG A 69 12.67 -2.46 4.14
C ARG A 69 12.29 -0.99 4.17
N ILE A 70 11.01 -0.69 3.91
CA ILE A 70 10.52 0.69 4.01
C ILE A 70 10.70 1.22 5.43
N ARG A 71 10.34 0.42 6.43
CA ARG A 71 10.46 0.84 7.83
C ARG A 71 11.92 0.97 8.27
N GLU A 72 12.81 0.09 7.81
CA GLU A 72 14.24 0.17 8.10
C GLU A 72 14.87 1.44 7.53
N ALA A 73 14.38 1.88 6.38
CA ALA A 73 14.83 3.13 5.77
C ALA A 73 14.26 4.35 6.50
N ASN A 74 13.57 4.15 7.61
CA ASN A 74 13.01 5.19 8.45
C ASN A 74 11.99 6.05 7.70
N GLN A 75 11.17 5.40 6.88
CA GLN A 75 10.11 6.08 6.14
C GLN A 75 8.76 5.85 6.82
N ASP A 76 8.04 6.93 7.03
CA ASP A 76 6.74 6.90 7.68
C ASP A 76 5.58 6.79 6.68
N THR A 77 5.87 6.31 5.49
CA THR A 77 4.89 6.05 4.45
C THR A 77 3.79 5.14 5.00
N VAL A 78 2.54 5.47 4.70
CA VAL A 78 1.42 4.59 5.02
C VAL A 78 1.54 3.35 4.16
N VAL A 79 1.59 2.16 4.77
CA VAL A 79 1.68 0.90 4.02
C VAL A 79 0.48 0.04 4.39
N ILE A 80 -0.37 -0.20 3.41
CA ILE A 80 -1.51 -1.10 3.55
C ILE A 80 -1.16 -2.37 2.78
N VAL A 81 -1.11 -3.49 3.49
CA VAL A 81 -0.85 -4.77 2.83
C VAL A 81 -2.18 -5.46 2.52
N MET A 82 -2.21 -6.17 1.40
CA MET A 82 -3.40 -6.88 0.96
C MET A 82 -3.02 -8.30 0.56
N THR A 83 -3.91 -9.24 0.79
CA THR A 83 -3.63 -10.63 0.45
C THR A 83 -4.91 -11.41 0.18
N GLY A 84 -4.86 -12.29 -0.81
CA GLY A 84 -5.90 -13.28 -1.05
C GLY A 84 -5.72 -14.51 -0.18
N TYR A 85 -4.63 -14.55 0.57
CA TYR A 85 -4.28 -15.70 1.40
C TYR A 85 -4.03 -15.25 2.84
N SER A 86 -5.12 -14.88 3.50
CA SER A 86 -5.05 -14.39 4.86
C SER A 86 -4.75 -15.55 5.82
N SER A 87 -3.82 -15.34 6.75
CA SER A 87 -3.52 -16.29 7.81
C SER A 87 -3.11 -15.51 9.06
N LEU A 88 -3.20 -16.18 10.20
CA LEU A 88 -2.77 -15.57 11.45
C LEU A 88 -1.29 -15.19 11.38
N GLU A 89 -0.47 -16.04 10.76
CA GLU A 89 0.95 -15.78 10.63
C GLU A 89 1.24 -14.50 9.84
N THR A 90 0.58 -14.32 8.69
CA THR A 90 0.80 -13.11 7.89
C THR A 90 0.27 -11.86 8.59
N ALA A 91 -0.85 -11.98 9.30
CA ALA A 91 -1.40 -10.86 10.06
C ALA A 91 -0.46 -10.43 11.19
N ILE A 92 0.12 -11.40 11.90
CA ILE A 92 1.07 -11.12 12.98
C ILE A 92 2.31 -10.42 12.42
N LYS A 93 2.85 -10.90 11.30
CA LYS A 93 4.01 -10.27 10.67
C LYS A 93 3.73 -8.85 10.20
N ALA A 94 2.53 -8.62 9.67
CA ALA A 94 2.12 -7.29 9.25
C ALA A 94 2.13 -6.32 10.43
N ILE A 95 1.62 -6.75 11.56
CA ILE A 95 1.63 -5.94 12.79
C ILE A 95 3.08 -5.73 13.26
N LYS A 96 3.87 -6.79 13.28
CA LYS A 96 5.26 -6.74 13.73
C LYS A 96 6.10 -5.76 12.91
N TYR A 97 5.87 -5.71 11.60
CA TYR A 97 6.61 -4.83 10.71
C TYR A 97 5.93 -3.46 10.53
N ASP A 98 4.92 -3.20 11.34
CA ASP A 98 4.26 -1.89 11.42
C ASP A 98 3.53 -1.51 10.13
N ALA A 99 2.72 -2.45 9.62
CA ALA A 99 1.79 -2.13 8.54
C ALA A 99 0.71 -1.20 9.08
N SER A 100 0.28 -0.26 8.25
CA SER A 100 -0.78 0.67 8.65
C SER A 100 -2.14 0.02 8.63
N ASP A 101 -2.35 -0.95 7.74
CA ASP A 101 -3.61 -1.69 7.68
C ASP A 101 -3.40 -3.00 6.91
N TYR A 102 -4.40 -3.86 6.95
CA TYR A 102 -4.34 -5.20 6.36
C TYR A 102 -5.70 -5.49 5.71
N LEU A 103 -5.70 -5.73 4.40
CA LEU A 103 -6.92 -5.99 3.64
C LEU A 103 -6.90 -7.40 3.06
N THR A 104 -8.06 -8.05 3.03
CA THR A 104 -8.20 -9.40 2.47
C THR A 104 -8.86 -9.31 1.09
N LYS A 105 -8.27 -10.00 0.11
CA LYS A 105 -8.87 -10.19 -1.22
C LYS A 105 -9.75 -11.43 -1.22
N PRO A 106 -10.74 -11.54 -2.09
CA PRO A 106 -11.21 -10.48 -2.98
C PRO A 106 -11.92 -9.38 -2.21
N PHE A 107 -11.89 -8.18 -2.75
CA PHE A 107 -12.57 -7.05 -2.10
C PHE A 107 -14.06 -7.15 -2.41
N ASP A 108 -14.87 -7.44 -1.40
CA ASP A 108 -16.32 -7.54 -1.56
C ASP A 108 -16.92 -6.17 -1.89
N ASP A 109 -16.27 -5.12 -1.40
CA ASP A 109 -16.76 -3.75 -1.57
C ASP A 109 -15.56 -2.84 -1.87
N PRO A 110 -15.50 -2.26 -3.08
CA PRO A 110 -14.43 -1.30 -3.40
C PRO A 110 -14.36 -0.13 -2.42
N ASP A 111 -15.48 0.25 -1.81
CA ASP A 111 -15.49 1.33 -0.81
C ASP A 111 -14.67 0.97 0.42
N ALA A 112 -14.50 -0.30 0.73
CA ALA A 112 -13.65 -0.72 1.85
C ALA A 112 -12.18 -0.35 1.60
N VAL A 113 -11.73 -0.47 0.35
CA VAL A 113 -10.36 -0.07 -0.04
C VAL A 113 -10.21 1.43 0.11
N LEU A 114 -11.18 2.19 -0.40
CA LEU A 114 -11.16 3.65 -0.32
C LEU A 114 -11.18 4.12 1.14
N ALA A 115 -11.99 3.48 1.98
CA ALA A 115 -12.06 3.82 3.40
C ALA A 115 -10.73 3.56 4.11
N ALA A 116 -10.06 2.45 3.80
CA ALA A 116 -8.76 2.14 4.40
C ALA A 116 -7.70 3.17 3.99
N VAL A 117 -7.71 3.57 2.71
CA VAL A 117 -6.77 4.57 2.21
C VAL A 117 -7.01 5.92 2.90
N GLU A 118 -8.26 6.36 2.98
CA GLU A 118 -8.61 7.62 3.63
C GLU A 118 -8.21 7.61 5.11
N ARG A 119 -8.48 6.51 5.80
CA ARG A 119 -8.16 6.38 7.22
C ARG A 119 -6.64 6.41 7.45
N GLY A 120 -5.88 5.70 6.61
CA GLY A 120 -4.43 5.68 6.72
C GLY A 120 -3.82 7.05 6.50
N LEU A 121 -4.29 7.78 5.50
CA LEU A 121 -3.80 9.13 5.22
C LEU A 121 -4.19 10.12 6.31
N ALA A 122 -5.39 9.99 6.88
CA ALA A 122 -5.85 10.86 7.97
C ALA A 122 -5.01 10.63 9.23
N ASP A 123 -4.74 9.38 9.58
CA ASP A 123 -3.92 9.04 10.75
C ASP A 123 -2.51 9.58 10.61
N ARG A 124 -1.93 9.50 9.41
CA ARG A 124 -0.61 10.04 9.13
C ARG A 124 -0.56 11.56 9.33
N GLN A 125 -1.60 12.27 8.89
CA GLN A 125 -1.67 13.72 9.06
C GLN A 125 -1.80 14.11 10.53
N GLU A 126 -2.55 13.36 11.32
CA GLU A 126 -2.68 13.61 12.76
C GLU A 126 -1.34 13.44 13.46
N GLU A 127 -0.61 12.39 13.13
CA GLU A 127 0.72 12.16 13.71
C GLU A 127 1.69 13.29 13.35
N ALA A 128 1.67 13.72 12.08
CA ALA A 128 2.53 14.79 11.61
C ALA A 128 2.19 16.14 12.26
N GLY A 129 0.94 16.32 12.65
CA GLY A 129 0.46 17.55 13.27
C GLY A 129 0.77 17.68 14.75
N ARG A 130 1.33 16.63 15.35
CA ARG A 130 1.70 16.64 16.78
C ARG A 130 3.17 17.06 16.97
#